data_827035e1ce7ee9fd1ca93a502960dbe4
#
_entry.id   827035e1ce7ee9fd1ca93a502960dbe4
#
_cell.length_a   1.000
_cell.length_b   1.000
_cell.length_c   1.000
_cell.angle_alpha   90.00
_cell.angle_beta   90.00
_cell.angle_gamma   90.00
#
_symmetry.space_group_name_H-M   'P 1'
#
loop_
_entity.id
_entity.type
_entity.pdbx_description
1 polymer ?
#
loop_
_entity_poly.entity_id
_entity_poly.type
_entity_poly.pdbx_seq_one_letter_code
_entity_poly.pdbx_strand_id
1 'polypeptide(L)'
;MLKTKDTVLEIDNIVKEFPVGKNGKMTACNKVSLCFEKGKTLGIIGESGCGKSTLMKIVMQLEKPTSGQILYHGEDITKLKGEKLRQHRRNIQMVFQDPTTAFNPKMKVKDIICEPLLNFGLIKKGEKEEVAKKYLEMVELPAEFMDRYPHNMSGGQRQRIGIARALVLDPEVLI
;
A
#
# COMPACT_ATOMS: atom_id res chain seq x y z
N MET A 1 11.75 16.49 -11.38
CA MET A 1 12.45 15.23 -11.72
C MET A 1 12.11 14.90 -13.16
N LEU A 2 13.08 14.50 -13.98
CA LEU A 2 12.82 14.18 -15.40
C LEU A 2 12.17 12.80 -15.49
N LYS A 3 11.03 12.72 -16.18
CA LYS A 3 10.35 11.49 -16.52
C LYS A 3 11.27 10.63 -17.42
N THR A 4 11.51 9.38 -17.03
CA THR A 4 12.26 8.41 -17.80
C THR A 4 11.30 7.41 -18.47
N LYS A 5 11.80 6.62 -19.44
CA LYS A 5 11.02 5.53 -20.07
C LYS A 5 10.58 4.47 -19.05
N ASP A 6 11.28 4.35 -17.91
CA ASP A 6 11.04 3.35 -16.88
C ASP A 6 10.16 3.87 -15.72
N THR A 7 9.56 5.06 -15.86
CA THR A 7 8.66 5.63 -14.85
C THR A 7 7.36 4.85 -14.82
N VAL A 8 7.09 4.19 -13.67
CA VAL A 8 5.86 3.42 -13.41
C VAL A 8 4.78 4.29 -12.78
N LEU A 9 5.16 5.08 -11.78
CA LEU A 9 4.25 5.96 -11.06
C LEU A 9 4.86 7.35 -10.95
N GLU A 10 4.05 8.38 -11.23
CA GLU A 10 4.45 9.77 -11.16
C GLU A 10 3.46 10.54 -10.28
N ILE A 11 3.98 11.31 -9.36
CA ILE A 11 3.27 12.30 -8.57
C ILE A 11 3.61 13.65 -9.18
N ASP A 12 2.61 14.39 -9.64
CA ASP A 12 2.82 15.67 -10.31
C ASP A 12 2.11 16.81 -9.58
N ASN A 13 2.91 17.72 -9.00
CA ASN A 13 2.45 18.95 -8.35
C ASN A 13 1.35 18.71 -7.27
N ILE A 14 1.43 17.65 -6.51
CA ILE A 14 0.44 17.34 -5.46
C ILE A 14 0.46 18.42 -4.38
N VAL A 15 -0.71 19.00 -4.16
CA VAL A 15 -1.02 19.86 -3.02
C VAL A 15 -2.08 19.18 -2.16
N LYS A 16 -1.88 19.20 -0.84
CA LYS A 16 -2.88 18.79 0.12
C LYS A 16 -3.02 19.81 1.24
N GLU A 17 -4.21 20.36 1.35
CA GLU A 17 -4.60 21.25 2.43
C GLU A 17 -5.70 20.60 3.28
N PHE A 18 -5.59 20.74 4.57
CA PHE A 18 -6.64 20.37 5.53
C PHE A 18 -7.23 21.62 6.16
N PRO A 19 -8.56 21.71 6.34
CA PRO A 19 -9.16 22.82 7.05
C PRO A 19 -8.78 22.78 8.53
N VAL A 20 -8.46 23.94 9.11
CA VAL A 20 -8.13 24.13 10.52
C VAL A 20 -8.97 25.25 11.09
N GLY A 21 -9.83 24.95 12.07
CA GLY A 21 -10.76 25.93 12.64
C GLY A 21 -11.77 26.46 11.61
N LYS A 22 -12.27 27.68 11.83
CA LYS A 22 -13.32 28.26 10.95
C LYS A 22 -12.79 28.79 9.62
N ASN A 23 -11.57 29.33 9.56
CA ASN A 23 -11.03 29.98 8.36
C ASN A 23 -9.57 29.63 8.04
N GLY A 24 -8.94 28.72 8.79
CA GLY A 24 -7.55 28.32 8.59
C GLY A 24 -7.39 27.11 7.68
N LYS A 25 -6.20 26.99 7.09
CA LYS A 25 -5.77 25.81 6.31
C LYS A 25 -4.38 25.41 6.75
N MET A 26 -4.15 24.13 6.87
CA MET A 26 -2.82 23.53 7.08
C MET A 26 -2.40 22.81 5.81
N THR A 27 -1.29 23.21 5.24
CA THR A 27 -0.73 22.57 4.04
C THR A 27 0.16 21.39 4.43
N ALA A 28 -0.28 20.19 4.15
CA ALA A 28 0.48 18.96 4.42
C ALA A 28 1.42 18.58 3.25
N CYS A 29 1.01 18.86 2.01
CA CYS A 29 1.86 18.71 0.82
C CYS A 29 1.77 19.98 -0.01
N ASN A 30 2.90 20.51 -0.47
CA ASN A 30 2.96 21.73 -1.26
C ASN A 30 3.72 21.51 -2.55
N LYS A 31 2.98 21.30 -3.66
CA LYS A 31 3.50 21.07 -5.01
C LYS A 31 4.58 19.99 -5.08
N VAL A 32 4.32 18.86 -4.42
CA VAL A 32 5.26 17.72 -4.38
C VAL A 32 5.20 16.98 -5.70
N SER A 33 6.37 16.75 -6.32
CA SER A 33 6.51 15.95 -7.54
C SER A 33 7.60 14.89 -7.32
N LEU A 34 7.28 13.62 -7.63
CA LEU A 34 8.17 12.47 -7.49
C LEU A 34 7.91 11.49 -8.63
N CYS A 35 8.96 10.74 -9.02
CA CYS A 35 8.85 9.66 -10.00
C CYS A 35 9.34 8.35 -9.37
N PHE A 36 8.58 7.29 -9.57
CA PHE A 36 8.92 5.92 -9.19
C PHE A 36 9.31 5.15 -10.43
N GLU A 37 10.53 4.67 -10.47
CA GLU A 37 11.06 3.93 -11.61
C GLU A 37 11.04 2.42 -11.33
N LYS A 38 10.80 1.64 -12.35
CA LYS A 38 10.78 0.18 -12.28
C LYS A 38 12.10 -0.37 -11.72
N GLY A 39 11.99 -1.28 -10.76
CA GLY A 39 13.15 -1.94 -10.12
C GLY A 39 14.01 -1.03 -9.25
N LYS A 40 13.57 0.19 -8.95
CA LYS A 40 14.30 1.12 -8.07
C LYS A 40 13.58 1.34 -6.75
N THR A 41 14.37 1.63 -5.72
CA THR A 41 13.88 2.04 -4.40
C THR A 41 14.00 3.55 -4.26
N LEU A 42 12.90 4.21 -3.91
CA LEU A 42 12.86 5.64 -3.60
C LEU A 42 12.67 5.85 -2.10
N GLY A 43 13.68 6.43 -1.44
CA GLY A 43 13.60 6.82 -0.02
C GLY A 43 13.02 8.22 0.15
N ILE A 44 11.99 8.37 1.01
CA ILE A 44 11.41 9.67 1.38
C ILE A 44 11.75 9.95 2.84
N ILE A 45 12.60 10.94 3.07
CA ILE A 45 13.13 11.32 4.39
C ILE A 45 12.58 12.69 4.75
N GLY A 46 12.34 12.91 6.05
CA GLY A 46 11.88 14.18 6.59
C GLY A 46 11.41 14.02 8.03
N GLU A 47 11.22 15.14 8.72
CA GLU A 47 10.76 15.20 10.11
C GLU A 47 9.38 14.56 10.32
N SER A 48 9.07 14.23 11.59
CA SER A 48 7.72 13.76 11.93
C SER A 48 6.70 14.85 11.64
N GLY A 49 5.56 14.47 11.03
CA GLY A 49 4.49 15.42 10.70
C GLY A 49 4.69 16.22 9.41
N CYS A 50 5.84 16.12 8.69
CA CYS A 50 6.08 16.88 7.46
C CYS A 50 5.27 16.42 6.22
N GLY A 51 4.28 15.52 6.38
CA GLY A 51 3.38 15.14 5.29
C GLY A 51 3.70 13.84 4.55
N LYS A 52 4.78 13.11 4.87
CA LYS A 52 5.14 11.84 4.18
C LYS A 52 3.99 10.83 4.12
N SER A 53 3.40 10.53 5.27
CA SER A 53 2.28 9.58 5.34
C SER A 53 1.03 10.09 4.61
N THR A 54 0.80 11.40 4.61
CA THR A 54 -0.29 12.01 3.84
C THR A 54 -0.06 11.83 2.34
N LEU A 55 1.16 12.08 1.86
CA LEU A 55 1.52 11.88 0.47
C LEU A 55 1.31 10.42 0.04
N MET A 56 1.76 9.45 0.85
CA MET A 56 1.57 8.03 0.55
C MET A 56 0.09 7.62 0.56
N LYS A 57 -0.72 8.16 1.47
CA LYS A 57 -2.18 7.95 1.45
C LYS A 57 -2.82 8.52 0.19
N ILE A 58 -2.31 9.63 -0.34
CA ILE A 58 -2.79 10.20 -1.60
C ILE A 58 -2.41 9.28 -2.77
N VAL A 59 -1.18 8.75 -2.81
CA VAL A 59 -0.73 7.78 -3.82
C VAL A 59 -1.63 6.54 -3.82
N MET A 60 -1.96 6.02 -2.64
CA MET A 60 -2.90 4.91 -2.47
C MET A 60 -4.37 5.27 -2.73
N GLN A 61 -4.65 6.53 -3.03
CA GLN A 61 -6.00 7.08 -3.17
C GLN A 61 -6.90 6.79 -1.95
N LEU A 62 -6.31 6.71 -0.77
CA LEU A 62 -6.99 6.69 0.52
C LEU A 62 -7.35 8.11 0.97
N GLU A 63 -6.63 9.10 0.45
CA GLU A 63 -6.84 10.53 0.67
C GLU A 63 -6.83 11.25 -0.68
N LYS A 64 -7.71 12.24 -0.85
CA LYS A 64 -7.77 13.02 -2.10
C LYS A 64 -6.81 14.21 -2.02
N PRO A 65 -6.04 14.49 -3.07
CA PRO A 65 -5.28 15.74 -3.13
C PRO A 65 -6.22 16.95 -3.29
N THR A 66 -5.77 18.11 -2.88
CA THR A 66 -6.44 19.40 -3.14
C THR A 66 -6.25 19.80 -4.61
N SER A 67 -5.04 19.58 -5.14
CA SER A 67 -4.70 19.74 -6.57
C SER A 67 -3.49 18.87 -6.93
N GLY A 68 -3.16 18.84 -8.21
CA GLY A 68 -2.14 17.97 -8.78
C GLY A 68 -2.72 16.64 -9.24
N GLN A 69 -1.88 15.76 -9.75
CA GLN A 69 -2.29 14.49 -10.34
C GLN A 69 -1.34 13.36 -10.00
N ILE A 70 -1.84 12.13 -10.10
CA ILE A 70 -1.08 10.89 -9.99
C ILE A 70 -1.21 10.16 -11.30
N LEU A 71 -0.09 9.84 -11.93
CA LEU A 71 -0.05 9.13 -13.20
C LEU A 71 0.55 7.74 -12.97
N TYR A 72 -0.15 6.71 -13.42
CA TYR A 72 0.34 5.33 -13.42
C TYR A 72 0.50 4.89 -14.87
N HIS A 73 1.72 4.54 -15.28
CA HIS A 73 2.09 4.33 -16.69
C HIS A 73 1.62 5.45 -17.64
N GLY A 74 1.61 6.69 -17.13
CA GLY A 74 1.17 7.88 -17.90
C GLY A 74 -0.35 8.11 -17.90
N GLU A 75 -1.16 7.22 -17.37
CA GLU A 75 -2.61 7.40 -17.19
C GLU A 75 -2.91 8.11 -15.87
N ASP A 76 -3.72 9.18 -15.92
CA ASP A 76 -4.18 9.87 -14.70
C ASP A 76 -5.14 9.00 -13.91
N ILE A 77 -4.68 8.55 -12.73
CA ILE A 77 -5.47 7.72 -11.81
C ILE A 77 -6.08 8.52 -10.65
N THR A 78 -5.84 9.83 -10.56
CA THR A 78 -6.19 10.68 -9.41
C THR A 78 -7.67 10.64 -9.04
N LYS A 79 -8.54 10.52 -10.03
CA LYS A 79 -10.00 10.60 -9.86
C LYS A 79 -10.73 9.29 -10.11
N LEU A 80 -10.00 8.18 -10.23
CA LEU A 80 -10.61 6.88 -10.45
C LEU A 80 -11.53 6.49 -9.30
N LYS A 81 -12.58 5.73 -9.62
CA LYS A 81 -13.57 5.22 -8.66
C LYS A 81 -14.01 3.81 -9.05
N GLY A 82 -14.68 3.14 -8.12
CA GLY A 82 -15.29 1.83 -8.38
C GLY A 82 -14.28 0.78 -8.83
N GLU A 83 -14.64 -0.01 -9.83
CA GLU A 83 -13.83 -1.14 -10.29
C GLU A 83 -12.49 -0.70 -10.91
N LYS A 84 -12.44 0.43 -11.63
CA LYS A 84 -11.18 0.96 -12.16
C LYS A 84 -10.17 1.24 -11.05
N LEU A 85 -10.60 1.93 -9.99
CA LEU A 85 -9.77 2.17 -8.81
C LEU A 85 -9.31 0.86 -8.14
N ARG A 86 -10.23 -0.11 -8.03
CA ARG A 86 -9.93 -1.42 -7.45
C ARG A 86 -8.82 -2.13 -8.22
N GLN A 87 -8.87 -2.13 -9.56
CA GLN A 87 -7.84 -2.74 -10.40
C GLN A 87 -6.47 -2.05 -10.24
N HIS A 88 -6.43 -0.71 -10.17
CA HIS A 88 -5.18 0.01 -9.91
C HIS A 88 -4.59 -0.30 -8.53
N ARG A 89 -5.44 -0.45 -7.51
CA ARG A 89 -5.00 -0.84 -6.17
C ARG A 89 -4.38 -2.24 -6.09
N ARG A 90 -4.65 -3.11 -7.04
CA ARG A 90 -3.97 -4.40 -7.15
C ARG A 90 -2.48 -4.22 -7.42
N ASN A 91 -2.13 -3.28 -8.28
CA ASN A 91 -0.77 -3.05 -8.74
C ASN A 91 0.05 -2.14 -7.82
N ILE A 92 -0.62 -1.39 -6.95
CA ILE A 92 0.03 -0.48 -6.00
C ILE A 92 -0.40 -0.90 -4.61
N GLN A 93 0.53 -1.41 -3.82
CA GLN A 93 0.26 -1.92 -2.47
C GLN A 93 1.04 -1.14 -1.41
N MET A 94 0.57 -1.19 -0.17
CA MET A 94 1.17 -0.47 0.94
C MET A 94 1.31 -1.38 2.16
N VAL A 95 2.49 -1.33 2.79
CA VAL A 95 2.72 -1.92 4.12
C VAL A 95 2.50 -0.84 5.17
N PHE A 96 1.53 -1.02 6.06
CA PHE A 96 1.25 -0.05 7.11
C PHE A 96 2.30 -0.12 8.22
N GLN A 97 2.63 1.03 8.79
CA GLN A 97 3.60 1.15 9.89
C GLN A 97 3.17 0.35 11.14
N ASP A 98 1.86 0.31 11.44
CA ASP A 98 1.28 -0.53 12.48
C ASP A 98 0.37 -1.59 11.85
N PRO A 99 0.86 -2.82 11.67
CA PRO A 99 0.07 -3.90 11.10
C PRO A 99 -1.05 -4.39 12.03
N THR A 100 -0.99 -4.09 13.32
CA THR A 100 -2.00 -4.56 14.30
C THR A 100 -3.38 -3.99 14.02
N THR A 101 -3.46 -2.76 13.53
CA THR A 101 -4.72 -2.11 13.15
C THR A 101 -5.24 -2.54 11.79
N ALA A 102 -4.37 -3.16 10.97
CA ALA A 102 -4.69 -3.57 9.61
C ALA A 102 -5.25 -5.00 9.50
N PHE A 103 -5.19 -5.79 10.58
CA PHE A 103 -5.63 -7.19 10.58
C PHE A 103 -6.93 -7.37 11.36
N ASN A 104 -7.81 -8.20 10.81
CA ASN A 104 -8.94 -8.71 11.58
C ASN A 104 -8.41 -9.74 12.59
N PRO A 105 -8.53 -9.50 13.91
CA PRO A 105 -7.96 -10.38 14.95
C PRO A 105 -8.61 -11.76 15.00
N LYS A 106 -9.77 -11.94 14.37
CA LYS A 106 -10.50 -13.21 14.29
C LYS A 106 -10.10 -14.07 13.09
N MET A 107 -9.23 -13.56 12.21
CA MET A 107 -8.74 -14.29 11.05
C MET A 107 -7.41 -14.98 11.36
N LYS A 108 -7.22 -16.19 10.84
CA LYS A 108 -5.93 -16.87 10.84
C LYS A 108 -4.97 -16.20 9.86
N VAL A 109 -3.68 -16.38 10.07
CA VAL A 109 -2.62 -15.80 9.21
C VAL A 109 -2.82 -16.17 7.74
N LYS A 110 -3.13 -17.43 7.43
CA LYS A 110 -3.41 -17.85 6.05
C LYS A 110 -4.57 -17.09 5.41
N ASP A 111 -5.59 -16.78 6.19
CA ASP A 111 -6.74 -16.04 5.69
C ASP A 111 -6.38 -14.57 5.45
N ILE A 112 -5.57 -13.97 6.33
CA ILE A 112 -5.09 -12.59 6.19
C ILE A 112 -4.21 -12.43 4.95
N ILE A 113 -3.27 -13.35 4.72
CA ILE A 113 -2.38 -13.32 3.55
C ILE A 113 -3.18 -13.50 2.26
N CYS A 114 -4.11 -14.46 2.23
CA CYS A 114 -4.85 -14.83 1.03
C CYS A 114 -6.09 -13.96 0.76
N GLU A 115 -6.54 -13.13 1.71
CA GLU A 115 -7.72 -12.27 1.56
C GLU A 115 -7.68 -11.41 0.28
N PRO A 116 -6.57 -10.73 -0.06
CA PRO A 116 -6.51 -9.95 -1.29
C PRO A 116 -6.72 -10.80 -2.54
N LEU A 117 -6.10 -11.97 -2.63
CA LEU A 117 -6.26 -12.87 -3.78
C LEU A 117 -7.69 -13.38 -3.94
N LEU A 118 -8.33 -13.74 -2.83
CA LEU A 118 -9.73 -14.17 -2.82
C LEU A 118 -10.66 -13.05 -3.26
N ASN A 119 -10.41 -11.82 -2.78
CA ASN A 119 -11.20 -10.66 -3.14
C ASN A 119 -11.10 -10.30 -4.63
N PHE A 120 -9.96 -10.56 -5.26
CA PHE A 120 -9.79 -10.41 -6.71
C PHE A 120 -10.16 -11.66 -7.51
N GLY A 121 -10.56 -12.76 -6.86
CA GLY A 121 -10.92 -14.02 -7.53
C GLY A 121 -9.74 -14.73 -8.18
N LEU A 122 -8.51 -14.47 -7.68
CA LEU A 122 -7.26 -15.01 -8.25
C LEU A 122 -6.93 -16.41 -7.74
N ILE A 123 -7.52 -16.82 -6.61
CA ILE A 123 -7.40 -18.17 -6.05
C ILE A 123 -8.75 -18.67 -5.55
N LYS A 124 -8.88 -19.99 -5.43
CA LYS A 124 -10.00 -20.66 -4.76
C LYS A 124 -9.69 -20.88 -3.28
N LYS A 125 -10.71 -21.12 -2.47
CA LYS A 125 -10.55 -21.35 -1.01
C LYS A 125 -9.61 -22.52 -0.67
N GLY A 126 -9.55 -23.56 -1.50
CA GLY A 126 -8.69 -24.71 -1.29
C GLY A 126 -7.20 -24.46 -1.52
N GLU A 127 -6.85 -23.38 -2.21
CA GLU A 127 -5.46 -23.05 -2.56
C GLU A 127 -4.75 -22.18 -1.50
N LYS A 128 -5.48 -21.77 -0.45
CA LYS A 128 -4.95 -20.86 0.57
C LYS A 128 -3.71 -21.37 1.31
N GLU A 129 -3.64 -22.66 1.61
CA GLU A 129 -2.53 -23.21 2.40
C GLU A 129 -1.22 -23.20 1.62
N GLU A 130 -1.26 -23.55 0.35
CA GLU A 130 -0.11 -23.51 -0.54
C GLU A 130 0.40 -22.08 -0.72
N VAL A 131 -0.52 -21.16 -1.00
CA VAL A 131 -0.19 -19.73 -1.15
C VAL A 131 0.37 -19.15 0.16
N ALA A 132 -0.29 -19.40 1.29
CA ALA A 132 0.16 -18.88 2.58
C ALA A 132 1.55 -19.41 2.94
N LYS A 133 1.82 -20.69 2.71
CA LYS A 133 3.15 -21.30 2.92
C LYS A 133 4.22 -20.57 2.12
N LYS A 134 4.01 -20.39 0.81
CA LYS A 134 4.95 -19.68 -0.08
C LYS A 134 5.30 -18.28 0.45
N TYR A 135 4.29 -17.49 0.83
CA TYR A 135 4.52 -16.11 1.26
C TYR A 135 5.02 -16.00 2.70
N LEU A 136 4.74 -16.97 3.57
CA LEU A 136 5.38 -17.07 4.88
C LEU A 136 6.87 -17.36 4.75
N GLU A 137 7.26 -18.32 3.92
CA GLU A 137 8.65 -18.61 3.62
C GLU A 137 9.39 -17.39 3.04
N MET A 138 8.76 -16.66 2.12
CA MET A 138 9.32 -15.44 1.53
C MET A 138 9.65 -14.36 2.57
N VAL A 139 8.89 -14.28 3.66
CA VAL A 139 9.13 -13.33 4.76
C VAL A 139 9.82 -13.98 5.96
N GLU A 140 10.46 -15.13 5.76
CA GLU A 140 11.23 -15.88 6.77
C GLU A 140 10.42 -16.23 8.02
N LEU A 141 9.16 -16.64 7.83
CA LEU A 141 8.31 -17.19 8.89
C LEU A 141 8.03 -18.66 8.62
N PRO A 142 8.02 -19.52 9.66
CA PRO A 142 7.66 -20.93 9.53
C PRO A 142 6.26 -21.13 8.99
N ALA A 143 6.08 -22.14 8.13
CA ALA A 143 4.78 -22.46 7.52
C ALA A 143 3.69 -22.75 8.56
N GLU A 144 4.04 -23.32 9.72
CA GLU A 144 3.13 -23.57 10.83
C GLU A 144 2.40 -22.33 11.36
N PHE A 145 2.92 -21.11 11.04
CA PHE A 145 2.30 -19.86 11.43
C PHE A 145 0.99 -19.59 10.70
N MET A 146 0.72 -20.31 9.60
CA MET A 146 -0.51 -20.14 8.82
C MET A 146 -1.79 -20.32 9.64
N ASP A 147 -1.75 -21.17 10.67
CA ASP A 147 -2.90 -21.45 11.54
C ASP A 147 -2.96 -20.60 12.80
N ARG A 148 -1.96 -19.75 13.07
CA ARG A 148 -1.95 -18.81 14.19
C ARG A 148 -2.87 -17.62 13.95
N TYR A 149 -3.21 -16.96 15.05
CA TYR A 149 -3.91 -15.67 15.02
C TYR A 149 -2.94 -14.52 15.31
N PRO A 150 -3.20 -13.28 14.82
CA PRO A 150 -2.32 -12.14 15.01
C PRO A 150 -1.97 -11.83 16.47
N HIS A 151 -2.89 -12.06 17.41
CA HIS A 151 -2.67 -11.83 18.84
C HIS A 151 -1.63 -12.78 19.46
N ASN A 152 -1.36 -13.93 18.83
CA ASN A 152 -0.38 -14.92 19.29
C ASN A 152 1.02 -14.68 18.67
N MET A 153 1.29 -13.47 18.17
CA MET A 153 2.50 -13.14 17.43
C MET A 153 3.17 -11.88 17.95
N SER A 154 4.50 -11.83 17.83
CA SER A 154 5.26 -10.62 18.14
C SER A 154 4.98 -9.50 17.14
N GLY A 155 5.34 -8.25 17.50
CA GLY A 155 5.21 -7.10 16.60
C GLY A 155 5.93 -7.30 15.27
N GLY A 156 7.19 -7.78 15.32
CA GLY A 156 7.97 -8.06 14.11
C GLY A 156 7.38 -9.18 13.24
N GLN A 157 6.81 -10.23 13.85
CA GLN A 157 6.11 -11.28 13.11
C GLN A 157 4.86 -10.74 12.42
N ARG A 158 4.07 -9.90 13.09
CA ARG A 158 2.92 -9.23 12.48
C ARG A 158 3.34 -8.33 11.33
N GLN A 159 4.47 -7.61 11.47
CA GLN A 159 5.01 -6.78 10.39
C GLN A 159 5.33 -7.61 9.15
N ARG A 160 6.00 -8.76 9.31
CA ARG A 160 6.30 -9.69 8.21
C ARG A 160 5.04 -10.22 7.54
N ILE A 161 3.98 -10.51 8.29
CA ILE A 161 2.69 -10.90 7.70
C ILE A 161 2.08 -9.74 6.89
N GLY A 162 2.21 -8.49 7.37
CA GLY A 162 1.79 -7.31 6.62
C GLY A 162 2.50 -7.18 5.28
N ILE A 163 3.81 -7.47 5.27
CA ILE A 163 4.62 -7.51 4.04
C ILE A 163 4.13 -8.65 3.13
N ALA A 164 3.96 -9.87 3.66
CA ALA A 164 3.46 -11.01 2.88
C ALA A 164 2.10 -10.70 2.23
N ARG A 165 1.16 -10.10 3.00
CA ARG A 165 -0.15 -9.68 2.50
C ARG A 165 -0.07 -8.63 1.39
N ALA A 166 0.88 -7.72 1.46
CA ALA A 166 1.07 -6.72 0.42
C ALA A 166 1.69 -7.32 -0.85
N LEU A 167 2.62 -8.28 -0.70
CA LEU A 167 3.31 -8.93 -1.80
C LEU A 167 2.44 -9.96 -2.55
N VAL A 168 1.40 -10.50 -1.92
CA VAL A 168 0.61 -11.61 -2.48
C VAL A 168 -0.06 -11.29 -3.83
N LEU A 169 -0.32 -10.01 -4.10
CA LEU A 169 -0.89 -9.54 -5.36
C LEU A 169 0.15 -9.30 -6.46
N ASP A 170 1.44 -9.54 -6.17
CA ASP A 170 2.59 -9.24 -7.04
C ASP A 170 2.55 -7.79 -7.55
N PRO A 171 2.57 -6.80 -6.63
CA PRO A 171 2.40 -5.41 -6.98
C PRO A 171 3.61 -4.86 -7.72
N GLU A 172 3.38 -3.95 -8.66
CA GLU A 172 4.44 -3.24 -9.38
C GLU A 172 5.05 -2.11 -8.54
N VAL A 173 4.25 -1.55 -7.62
CA VAL A 173 4.69 -0.52 -6.66
C VAL A 173 4.35 -0.96 -5.25
N LEU A 174 5.36 -1.01 -4.38
CA LEU A 174 5.21 -1.28 -2.96
C LEU A 174 5.65 -0.05 -2.14
N ILE A 175 4.79 0.39 -1.22
CA ILE A 175 4.98 1.57 -0.36
C ILE A 175 5.12 1.15 1.09
#